data_f2224e6028f72c804236f5da6c165ff1
#
_entry.id   f2224e6028f72c804236f5da6c165ff1
#
_cell.length_a   1.000
_cell.length_b   1.000
_cell.length_c   1.000
_cell.angle_alpha   90.00
_cell.angle_beta   90.00
_cell.angle_gamma   90.00
#
_symmetry.space_group_name_H-M   'P 1'
#
loop_
_entity.id
_entity.type
_entity.pdbx_description
1 polymer ?
#
loop_
_entity_poly.entity_id
_entity_poly.type
_entity_poly.pdbx_seq_one_letter_code
_entity_poly.pdbx_strand_id
1 'polypeptide(L)'
;MEKKFRITECEIIPTEGTALSENFSLLNGSPVINYYESLKSPAISANVSFLDTDGVVSNESIMGGEMLRFTVDFAELGTFSIDENKHKLMIGGVKNVNTKSSKQTATLDAISVESFINETARVAGRYKDTSIDETVRKLIGEGAGIRAIKTDKSVFAEPTANKYSFVGNLRRPIDTIQWLCPKASSSTNHFGYLFYETYDGYNFRSIDTLLKQPPVKTFSKTEIAGADDSRILNEQFNSSNDIGMALRMGMYANNTGYFDIRTGTFGYETFTVTDLDLKRPPKLPGGLGESPSRLMFRILDVGALQDGDAVPNSNQKAQDLAKYQNKSYARNNLIFSQSLNIVVPCDPTLRAGQVITVELPLPTSDQKNKQMGDGTRDLSGDYLISELRHEIGGNRAHTQLSLVRDTFTATA
;
A
#
# COMPACT_ATOMS: atom_id res chain seq x y z
N MET A 1 -26.65 14.54 4.11
CA MET A 1 -26.47 15.31 2.85
C MET A 1 -25.34 14.68 2.08
N GLU A 2 -25.56 14.28 0.82
CA GLU A 2 -24.45 13.91 -0.04
C GLU A 2 -23.58 15.14 -0.24
N LYS A 3 -22.26 15.03 -0.01
CA LYS A 3 -21.35 16.15 -0.26
C LYS A 3 -21.46 16.53 -1.72
N LYS A 4 -21.74 17.80 -1.97
CA LYS A 4 -21.76 18.33 -3.33
C LYS A 4 -20.34 18.29 -3.87
N PHE A 5 -20.11 17.50 -4.87
CA PHE A 5 -18.89 17.49 -5.66
C PHE A 5 -19.19 17.86 -7.10
N ARG A 6 -18.19 18.33 -7.82
CA ARG A 6 -18.26 18.61 -9.24
C ARG A 6 -16.97 18.16 -9.91
N ILE A 7 -17.08 17.33 -10.93
CA ILE A 7 -15.96 17.04 -11.82
C ILE A 7 -15.84 18.25 -12.76
N THR A 8 -14.76 18.99 -12.63
CA THR A 8 -14.50 20.21 -13.42
C THR A 8 -13.70 19.90 -14.66
N GLU A 9 -12.81 18.91 -14.57
CA GLU A 9 -11.99 18.45 -15.68
C GLU A 9 -11.93 16.92 -15.67
N CYS A 10 -11.98 16.30 -16.83
CA CYS A 10 -11.65 14.90 -17.04
C CYS A 10 -11.27 14.77 -18.51
N GLU A 11 -9.96 14.60 -18.79
CA GLU A 11 -9.39 14.73 -20.13
C GLU A 11 -8.32 13.67 -20.39
N ILE A 12 -8.22 13.28 -21.66
CA ILE A 12 -7.09 12.54 -22.21
C ILE A 12 -6.16 13.56 -22.84
N ILE A 13 -4.90 13.56 -22.43
CA ILE A 13 -3.88 14.48 -22.93
C ILE A 13 -2.93 13.71 -23.84
N PRO A 14 -2.75 14.12 -25.08
CA PRO A 14 -1.81 13.49 -26.00
C PRO A 14 -0.37 13.61 -25.49
N THR A 15 0.41 12.62 -25.82
CA THR A 15 1.86 12.62 -25.62
C THR A 15 2.55 12.40 -26.95
N GLU A 16 3.85 12.67 -27.02
CA GLU A 16 4.63 12.48 -28.23
C GLU A 16 4.53 11.03 -28.73
N GLY A 17 4.08 10.85 -29.97
CA GLY A 17 3.93 9.55 -30.60
C GLY A 17 2.55 8.90 -30.45
N THR A 18 1.60 9.54 -29.75
CA THR A 18 0.20 9.09 -29.72
C THR A 18 -0.60 9.59 -30.91
N ALA A 19 -1.73 8.94 -31.24
CA ALA A 19 -2.56 9.30 -32.39
C ALA A 19 -3.40 10.56 -32.14
N LEU A 20 -3.73 10.85 -30.88
CA LEU A 20 -4.44 12.05 -30.49
C LEU A 20 -3.60 13.30 -30.77
N SER A 21 -4.18 14.31 -31.39
CA SER A 21 -3.52 15.59 -31.69
C SER A 21 -3.82 16.70 -30.68
N GLU A 22 -4.96 16.61 -29.99
CA GLU A 22 -5.45 17.61 -29.04
C GLU A 22 -6.01 16.94 -27.79
N ASN A 23 -6.16 17.71 -26.71
CA ASN A 23 -6.79 17.22 -25.49
C ASN A 23 -8.24 16.81 -25.76
N PHE A 24 -8.63 15.66 -25.27
CA PHE A 24 -9.99 15.16 -25.42
C PHE A 24 -10.72 15.14 -24.07
N SER A 25 -11.83 15.89 -24.00
CA SER A 25 -12.65 15.97 -22.78
C SER A 25 -13.65 14.81 -22.69
N LEU A 26 -13.62 14.10 -21.56
CA LEU A 26 -14.55 13.02 -21.24
C LEU A 26 -15.81 13.47 -20.50
N LEU A 27 -15.96 14.78 -20.20
CA LEU A 27 -17.06 15.30 -19.39
C LEU A 27 -18.44 15.02 -20.01
N ASN A 28 -18.55 15.09 -21.34
CA ASN A 28 -19.80 14.80 -22.05
C ASN A 28 -20.24 13.32 -21.90
N GLY A 29 -19.28 12.41 -21.68
CA GLY A 29 -19.50 10.99 -21.46
C GLY A 29 -19.90 10.61 -20.03
N SER A 30 -20.22 11.58 -19.17
CA SER A 30 -20.56 11.34 -17.76
C SER A 30 -19.55 10.40 -17.07
N PRO A 31 -18.29 10.79 -16.91
CA PRO A 31 -17.24 9.93 -16.43
C PRO A 31 -17.49 9.48 -14.98
N VAL A 32 -17.12 8.23 -14.72
CA VAL A 32 -17.02 7.67 -13.37
C VAL A 32 -15.53 7.39 -13.11
N ILE A 33 -14.98 8.13 -12.17
CA ILE A 33 -13.56 8.09 -11.82
C ILE A 33 -13.40 7.18 -10.59
N ASN A 34 -12.53 6.21 -10.69
CA ASN A 34 -12.08 5.38 -9.57
C ASN A 34 -10.58 5.61 -9.39
N TYR A 35 -10.20 6.12 -8.23
CA TYR A 35 -8.81 6.34 -7.85
C TYR A 35 -8.42 5.36 -6.75
N TYR A 36 -7.24 4.77 -6.84
CA TYR A 36 -6.79 3.70 -5.94
C TYR A 36 -5.42 3.99 -5.34
N GLU A 37 -5.30 3.72 -4.04
CA GLU A 37 -4.02 3.59 -3.34
C GLU A 37 -4.00 2.28 -2.56
N SER A 38 -2.84 1.65 -2.45
CA SER A 38 -2.68 0.42 -1.67
C SER A 38 -1.27 0.30 -1.10
N LEU A 39 -1.16 -0.15 0.15
CA LEU A 39 0.13 -0.48 0.78
C LEU A 39 0.88 -1.61 0.05
N LYS A 40 0.16 -2.40 -0.74
CA LYS A 40 0.72 -3.53 -1.51
C LYS A 40 1.13 -3.14 -2.92
N SER A 41 0.75 -1.94 -3.37
CA SER A 41 1.06 -1.45 -4.71
C SER A 41 2.12 -0.35 -4.66
N PRO A 42 3.19 -0.46 -5.44
CA PRO A 42 4.20 0.59 -5.53
C PRO A 42 3.76 1.76 -6.43
N ALA A 43 2.51 1.77 -6.88
CA ALA A 43 1.98 2.78 -7.77
C ALA A 43 0.52 3.08 -7.48
N ILE A 44 0.13 4.32 -7.60
CA ILE A 44 -1.27 4.74 -7.67
C ILE A 44 -1.84 4.39 -9.03
N SER A 45 -3.14 4.14 -9.07
CA SER A 45 -3.85 3.88 -10.32
C SER A 45 -5.22 4.55 -10.34
N ALA A 46 -5.74 4.79 -11.52
CA ALA A 46 -7.08 5.30 -11.70
C ALA A 46 -7.75 4.62 -12.91
N ASN A 47 -9.06 4.38 -12.76
CA ASN A 47 -9.88 3.89 -13.86
C ASN A 47 -10.99 4.90 -14.13
N VAL A 48 -11.15 5.29 -15.38
CA VAL A 48 -12.21 6.18 -15.81
C VAL A 48 -13.13 5.46 -16.77
N SER A 49 -14.37 5.22 -16.34
CA SER A 49 -15.41 4.66 -17.20
C SER A 49 -16.28 5.78 -17.74
N PHE A 50 -16.54 5.79 -19.03
CA PHE A 50 -17.31 6.83 -19.68
C PHE A 50 -18.16 6.29 -20.85
N LEU A 51 -19.15 7.08 -21.26
CA LEU A 51 -19.94 6.84 -22.44
C LEU A 51 -19.28 7.56 -23.62
N ASP A 52 -18.74 6.78 -24.54
CA ASP A 52 -18.16 7.32 -25.77
C ASP A 52 -19.26 7.57 -26.81
N THR A 53 -19.64 8.84 -26.94
CA THR A 53 -20.62 9.30 -27.95
C THR A 53 -19.95 9.80 -29.22
N ASP A 54 -18.70 10.15 -29.14
CA ASP A 54 -17.93 10.79 -30.20
C ASP A 54 -17.06 9.78 -30.97
N GLY A 55 -17.04 8.53 -30.49
CA GLY A 55 -16.29 7.44 -31.10
C GLY A 55 -14.78 7.54 -30.94
N VAL A 56 -14.32 8.20 -29.89
CA VAL A 56 -12.89 8.42 -29.63
C VAL A 56 -12.10 7.13 -29.51
N VAL A 57 -12.68 6.14 -28.83
CA VAL A 57 -12.04 4.84 -28.70
C VAL A 57 -11.90 4.14 -30.06
N SER A 58 -12.87 4.36 -30.98
CA SER A 58 -12.88 3.69 -32.28
C SER A 58 -12.17 4.49 -33.37
N ASN A 59 -12.29 5.82 -33.34
CA ASN A 59 -11.84 6.70 -34.43
C ASN A 59 -10.45 7.32 -34.16
N GLU A 60 -10.20 7.70 -32.91
CA GLU A 60 -8.94 8.37 -32.54
C GLU A 60 -7.86 7.39 -32.07
N SER A 61 -8.19 6.08 -32.01
CA SER A 61 -7.24 5.03 -31.69
C SER A 61 -6.41 5.32 -30.45
N ILE A 62 -7.07 5.44 -29.27
CA ILE A 62 -6.34 5.50 -28.00
C ILE A 62 -5.48 4.25 -27.90
N MET A 63 -4.18 4.42 -28.04
CA MET A 63 -3.21 3.32 -28.13
C MET A 63 -2.57 2.97 -26.78
N GLY A 64 -2.73 3.84 -25.80
CA GLY A 64 -1.95 3.85 -24.57
C GLY A 64 -0.70 4.74 -24.70
N GLY A 65 -0.29 5.30 -23.58
CA GLY A 65 0.78 6.29 -23.53
C GLY A 65 0.29 7.72 -23.36
N GLU A 66 -1.00 7.98 -23.62
CA GLU A 66 -1.64 9.25 -23.31
C GLU A 66 -1.69 9.48 -21.80
N MET A 67 -1.78 10.75 -21.36
CA MET A 67 -1.91 11.09 -19.96
C MET A 67 -3.38 11.30 -19.59
N LEU A 68 -3.72 10.90 -18.37
CA LEU A 68 -5.04 11.14 -17.78
C LEU A 68 -4.96 12.35 -16.86
N ARG A 69 -5.83 13.35 -17.10
CA ARG A 69 -6.06 14.49 -16.21
C ARG A 69 -7.49 14.44 -15.69
N PHE A 70 -7.69 14.70 -14.42
CA PHE A 70 -9.00 15.01 -13.87
C PHE A 70 -8.91 15.90 -12.64
N THR A 71 -9.92 16.72 -12.46
CA THR A 71 -10.08 17.63 -11.32
C THR A 71 -11.49 17.55 -10.79
N VAL A 72 -11.60 17.37 -9.48
CA VAL A 72 -12.87 17.27 -8.76
C VAL A 72 -12.88 18.27 -7.62
N ASP A 73 -13.84 19.16 -7.62
CA ASP A 73 -14.07 20.12 -6.55
C ASP A 73 -15.07 19.58 -5.54
N PHE A 74 -14.68 19.54 -4.29
CA PHE A 74 -15.53 19.22 -3.14
C PHE A 74 -15.83 20.49 -2.36
N ALA A 75 -17.11 20.79 -2.12
CA ALA A 75 -17.54 22.05 -1.52
C ALA A 75 -16.86 22.37 -0.17
N GLU A 76 -16.47 21.35 0.60
CA GLU A 76 -15.92 21.53 1.96
C GLU A 76 -14.48 20.99 2.11
N LEU A 77 -14.02 20.13 1.20
CA LEU A 77 -12.73 19.46 1.30
C LEU A 77 -11.67 19.96 0.31
N GLY A 78 -12.05 20.96 -0.50
CA GLY A 78 -11.18 21.53 -1.52
C GLY A 78 -11.13 20.73 -2.81
N THR A 79 -10.09 20.93 -3.59
CA THR A 79 -9.93 20.36 -4.92
C THR A 79 -9.03 19.13 -4.87
N PHE A 80 -9.48 18.05 -5.49
CA PHE A 80 -8.68 16.84 -5.74
C PHE A 80 -8.33 16.78 -7.22
N SER A 81 -7.04 16.85 -7.56
CA SER A 81 -6.59 16.97 -8.95
C SER A 81 -5.46 16.00 -9.25
N ILE A 82 -5.58 15.32 -10.36
CA ILE A 82 -4.51 14.56 -11.01
C ILE A 82 -4.16 15.28 -12.31
N ASP A 83 -2.93 15.67 -12.45
CA ASP A 83 -2.44 16.44 -13.60
C ASP A 83 -1.09 15.89 -14.12
N GLU A 84 -0.71 16.36 -15.30
CA GLU A 84 0.54 15.98 -15.97
C GLU A 84 1.79 16.57 -15.34
N ASN A 85 1.68 17.45 -14.37
CA ASN A 85 2.83 18.11 -13.73
C ASN A 85 3.22 17.40 -12.43
N LYS A 86 2.26 17.09 -11.58
CA LYS A 86 2.51 16.60 -10.24
C LYS A 86 2.20 15.11 -10.05
N HIS A 87 1.04 14.66 -10.54
CA HIS A 87 0.53 13.30 -10.35
C HIS A 87 0.32 12.62 -11.69
N LYS A 88 1.41 12.40 -12.43
CA LYS A 88 1.40 11.87 -13.80
C LYS A 88 0.82 10.46 -13.84
N LEU A 89 -0.40 10.32 -14.33
CA LEU A 89 -1.01 9.03 -14.65
C LEU A 89 -1.03 8.83 -16.17
N MET A 90 -0.41 7.75 -16.62
CA MET A 90 -0.38 7.37 -18.03
C MET A 90 -1.41 6.27 -18.28
N ILE A 91 -2.15 6.40 -19.36
CA ILE A 91 -3.13 5.40 -19.81
C ILE A 91 -2.35 4.20 -20.35
N GLY A 92 -2.56 3.04 -19.71
CA GLY A 92 -1.95 1.78 -20.13
C GLY A 92 -2.80 1.01 -21.14
N GLY A 93 -4.08 1.36 -21.25
CA GLY A 93 -4.98 0.72 -22.21
C GLY A 93 -6.46 1.01 -21.95
N VAL A 94 -7.26 0.58 -22.90
CA VAL A 94 -8.72 0.68 -22.88
C VAL A 94 -9.30 -0.71 -22.64
N LYS A 95 -10.22 -0.82 -21.70
CA LYS A 95 -10.89 -2.07 -21.33
C LYS A 95 -12.41 -1.94 -21.38
N ASN A 96 -13.10 -3.06 -21.27
CA ASN A 96 -14.56 -3.11 -21.15
C ASN A 96 -15.30 -2.31 -22.22
N VAL A 97 -14.83 -2.40 -23.46
CA VAL A 97 -15.48 -1.75 -24.61
C VAL A 97 -16.75 -2.50 -24.95
N ASN A 98 -17.90 -1.88 -24.73
CA ASN A 98 -19.21 -2.44 -25.02
C ASN A 98 -19.98 -1.49 -25.93
N THR A 99 -20.31 -1.97 -27.12
CA THR A 99 -21.06 -1.21 -28.11
C THR A 99 -22.52 -1.65 -28.10
N LYS A 100 -23.44 -0.73 -27.87
CA LYS A 100 -24.89 -0.94 -27.98
C LYS A 100 -25.47 0.13 -28.91
N SER A 101 -25.92 -0.30 -30.09
CA SER A 101 -26.46 0.60 -31.13
C SER A 101 -25.46 1.70 -31.51
N SER A 102 -25.76 2.95 -31.17
CA SER A 102 -24.93 4.12 -31.48
C SER A 102 -24.11 4.63 -30.29
N LYS A 103 -24.07 3.88 -29.17
CA LYS A 103 -23.36 4.27 -27.94
C LYS A 103 -22.37 3.22 -27.56
N GLN A 104 -21.18 3.66 -27.20
CA GLN A 104 -20.12 2.80 -26.72
C GLN A 104 -19.73 3.20 -25.28
N THR A 105 -19.54 2.22 -24.41
CA THR A 105 -18.95 2.44 -23.09
C THR A 105 -17.54 1.91 -23.09
N ALA A 106 -16.62 2.64 -22.49
CA ALA A 106 -15.23 2.24 -22.37
C ALA A 106 -14.68 2.57 -20.97
N THR A 107 -13.65 1.86 -20.58
CA THR A 107 -12.92 2.13 -19.34
C THR A 107 -11.45 2.31 -19.66
N LEU A 108 -10.90 3.46 -19.30
CA LEU A 108 -9.46 3.73 -19.36
C LEU A 108 -8.81 3.26 -18.09
N ASP A 109 -7.71 2.53 -18.20
CA ASP A 109 -6.84 2.18 -17.07
C ASP A 109 -5.60 3.05 -17.11
N ALA A 110 -5.34 3.80 -16.06
CA ALA A 110 -4.17 4.64 -15.92
C ALA A 110 -3.39 4.30 -14.63
N ILE A 111 -2.09 4.40 -14.70
CA ILE A 111 -1.17 4.12 -13.58
C ILE A 111 -0.04 5.16 -13.60
N SER A 112 0.63 5.36 -12.46
CA SER A 112 1.77 6.27 -12.37
C SER A 112 2.81 6.03 -13.45
N VAL A 113 3.28 7.10 -14.08
CA VAL A 113 4.28 7.05 -15.17
C VAL A 113 5.55 6.32 -14.75
N GLU A 114 5.95 6.44 -13.49
CA GLU A 114 7.12 5.77 -12.94
C GLU A 114 7.03 4.24 -13.05
N SER A 115 5.83 3.67 -13.05
CA SER A 115 5.63 2.23 -13.29
C SER A 115 6.00 1.82 -14.70
N PHE A 116 5.70 2.64 -15.71
CA PHE A 116 6.13 2.38 -17.09
C PHE A 116 7.63 2.56 -17.26
N ILE A 117 8.21 3.61 -16.66
CA ILE A 117 9.66 3.81 -16.67
C ILE A 117 10.37 2.62 -16.01
N ASN A 118 9.81 2.06 -14.92
CA ASN A 118 10.35 0.90 -14.23
C ASN A 118 10.51 -0.32 -15.15
N GLU A 119 9.63 -0.51 -16.15
CA GLU A 119 9.73 -1.63 -17.06
C GLU A 119 11.02 -1.59 -17.90
N THR A 120 11.53 -0.41 -18.20
CA THR A 120 12.75 -0.21 -18.99
C THR A 120 13.97 0.16 -18.15
N ALA A 121 13.78 0.65 -16.94
CA ALA A 121 14.85 1.01 -16.02
C ALA A 121 15.56 -0.22 -15.46
N ARG A 122 16.88 -0.09 -15.20
CA ARG A 122 17.69 -1.19 -14.66
C ARG A 122 18.64 -0.67 -13.60
N VAL A 123 18.67 -1.36 -12.47
CA VAL A 123 19.63 -1.10 -11.38
C VAL A 123 21.00 -1.64 -11.79
N ALA A 124 21.98 -0.75 -11.89
CA ALA A 124 23.35 -1.08 -12.24
C ALA A 124 24.31 -0.48 -11.21
N GLY A 125 25.52 -1.04 -11.12
CA GLY A 125 26.58 -0.52 -10.24
C GLY A 125 26.66 -1.25 -8.89
N ARG A 126 27.49 -0.71 -8.02
CA ARG A 126 27.80 -1.26 -6.70
C ARG A 126 27.21 -0.38 -5.61
N TYR A 127 26.43 -0.96 -4.73
CA TYR A 127 25.89 -0.32 -3.54
C TYR A 127 26.65 -0.88 -2.34
N LYS A 128 27.55 -0.08 -1.75
CA LYS A 128 28.44 -0.52 -0.68
C LYS A 128 28.22 0.32 0.56
N ASP A 129 28.09 -0.33 1.72
CA ASP A 129 27.93 0.29 3.04
C ASP A 129 26.86 1.39 3.13
N THR A 130 25.84 1.29 2.27
CA THR A 130 24.75 2.25 2.16
C THR A 130 23.57 1.75 3.00
N SER A 131 22.92 2.63 3.73
CA SER A 131 21.65 2.30 4.39
C SER A 131 20.58 1.99 3.37
N ILE A 132 19.58 1.19 3.75
CA ILE A 132 18.56 0.76 2.79
C ILE A 132 17.69 1.96 2.38
N ASP A 133 17.33 2.85 3.30
CA ASP A 133 16.56 4.07 3.01
C ASP A 133 17.29 5.01 2.04
N GLU A 134 18.60 5.19 2.19
CA GLU A 134 19.41 5.96 1.25
C GLU A 134 19.44 5.30 -0.14
N THR A 135 19.55 3.97 -0.17
CA THR A 135 19.47 3.21 -1.42
C THR A 135 18.13 3.40 -2.11
N VAL A 136 17.02 3.39 -1.35
CA VAL A 136 15.67 3.63 -1.89
C VAL A 136 15.58 5.03 -2.51
N ARG A 137 16.06 6.07 -1.81
CA ARG A 137 16.08 7.44 -2.35
C ARG A 137 16.89 7.55 -3.64
N LYS A 138 18.03 6.87 -3.71
CA LYS A 138 18.86 6.83 -4.93
C LYS A 138 18.15 6.15 -6.09
N LEU A 139 17.42 5.06 -5.83
CA LEU A 139 16.79 4.28 -6.89
C LEU A 139 15.55 4.96 -7.48
N ILE A 140 14.78 5.72 -6.70
CA ILE A 140 13.52 6.31 -7.17
C ILE A 140 13.56 7.83 -7.31
N GLY A 141 14.43 8.52 -6.60
CA GLY A 141 14.51 10.00 -6.61
C GLY A 141 15.69 10.52 -7.42
N GLU A 142 16.89 10.02 -7.13
CA GLU A 142 18.12 10.53 -7.75
C GLU A 142 18.40 9.91 -9.13
N GLY A 143 17.73 8.81 -9.45
CA GLY A 143 17.86 8.15 -10.73
C GLY A 143 19.18 7.39 -10.91
N ALA A 144 19.53 6.53 -9.98
CA ALA A 144 20.71 5.68 -10.08
C ALA A 144 20.44 4.45 -10.98
N GLY A 145 21.25 4.26 -12.00
CA GLY A 145 21.18 3.12 -12.90
C GLY A 145 21.05 3.49 -14.38
N ILE A 146 20.68 2.51 -15.19
CA ILE A 146 20.46 2.68 -16.64
C ILE A 146 18.97 3.02 -16.85
N ARG A 147 18.68 4.12 -17.56
CA ARG A 147 17.31 4.64 -17.73
C ARG A 147 16.58 4.73 -16.40
N ALA A 148 17.25 5.31 -15.42
CA ALA A 148 16.78 5.31 -14.04
C ALA A 148 15.48 6.09 -13.87
N ILE A 149 14.71 5.73 -12.83
CA ILE A 149 13.51 6.47 -12.46
C ILE A 149 13.94 7.79 -11.80
N LYS A 150 13.47 8.89 -12.36
CA LYS A 150 13.53 10.20 -11.72
C LYS A 150 12.11 10.65 -11.49
N THR A 151 11.77 10.91 -10.25
CA THR A 151 10.45 11.43 -9.90
C THR A 151 10.58 12.80 -9.27
N ASP A 152 9.62 13.67 -9.59
CA ASP A 152 9.46 14.97 -8.93
C ASP A 152 8.61 14.85 -7.65
N LYS A 153 8.07 13.65 -7.38
CA LYS A 153 7.26 13.35 -6.20
C LYS A 153 8.13 13.25 -4.95
N SER A 154 7.55 13.59 -3.82
CA SER A 154 8.22 13.43 -2.52
C SER A 154 8.51 11.96 -2.23
N VAL A 155 9.67 11.68 -1.64
CA VAL A 155 10.06 10.32 -1.22
C VAL A 155 10.23 10.31 0.30
N PHE A 156 9.27 9.75 1.00
CA PHE A 156 9.24 9.62 2.46
C PHE A 156 9.85 8.27 2.86
N ALA A 157 11.17 8.25 3.03
CA ALA A 157 11.88 7.06 3.47
C ALA A 157 12.22 7.14 4.95
N GLU A 158 11.68 6.18 5.74
CA GLU A 158 12.02 6.00 7.16
C GLU A 158 13.48 5.53 7.29
N PRO A 159 14.29 6.18 8.14
CA PRO A 159 15.69 5.80 8.31
C PRO A 159 15.86 4.35 8.75
N THR A 160 16.80 3.65 8.12
CA THR A 160 17.18 2.29 8.48
C THR A 160 18.52 2.26 9.22
N ALA A 161 18.60 1.42 10.27
CA ALA A 161 19.83 1.26 11.06
C ALA A 161 20.83 0.36 10.36
N ASN A 162 20.37 -0.60 9.59
CA ASN A 162 21.24 -1.56 8.92
C ASN A 162 21.64 -1.11 7.52
N LYS A 163 22.90 -1.39 7.21
CA LYS A 163 23.47 -1.21 5.88
C LYS A 163 23.42 -2.51 5.11
N TYR A 164 23.16 -2.43 3.83
CA TYR A 164 23.15 -3.60 2.97
C TYR A 164 23.92 -3.34 1.67
N SER A 165 24.94 -4.18 1.44
CA SER A 165 25.79 -4.07 0.26
C SER A 165 25.38 -5.09 -0.80
N PHE A 166 25.21 -4.65 -2.03
CA PHE A 166 24.87 -5.52 -3.15
C PHE A 166 25.35 -4.96 -4.49
N VAL A 167 25.37 -5.79 -5.51
CA VAL A 167 25.60 -5.40 -6.90
C VAL A 167 24.26 -5.31 -7.61
N GLY A 168 24.04 -4.21 -8.31
CA GLY A 168 22.91 -4.09 -9.22
C GLY A 168 23.02 -5.14 -10.32
N ASN A 169 22.04 -6.04 -10.37
CA ASN A 169 22.03 -7.19 -11.29
C ASN A 169 21.01 -7.00 -12.42
N LEU A 170 20.84 -5.75 -12.85
CA LEU A 170 19.91 -5.34 -13.91
C LEU A 170 18.42 -5.64 -13.59
N ARG A 171 18.09 -5.76 -12.31
CA ARG A 171 16.69 -5.77 -11.87
C ARG A 171 16.07 -4.40 -12.07
N ARG A 172 14.75 -4.37 -12.15
CA ARG A 172 13.98 -3.12 -12.13
C ARG A 172 14.15 -2.40 -10.79
N PRO A 173 14.17 -1.07 -10.75
CA PRO A 173 14.33 -0.31 -9.51
C PRO A 173 13.28 -0.62 -8.44
N ILE A 174 11.99 -0.62 -8.79
CA ILE A 174 10.89 -0.89 -7.86
C ILE A 174 10.99 -2.33 -7.30
N ASP A 175 11.27 -3.32 -8.15
CA ASP A 175 11.46 -4.71 -7.71
C ASP A 175 12.67 -4.85 -6.76
N THR A 176 13.71 -4.04 -6.99
CA THR A 176 14.88 -3.99 -6.10
C THR A 176 14.52 -3.40 -4.75
N ILE A 177 13.72 -2.32 -4.71
CA ILE A 177 13.24 -1.73 -3.46
C ILE A 177 12.37 -2.72 -2.69
N GLN A 178 11.43 -3.39 -3.35
CA GLN A 178 10.59 -4.42 -2.72
C GLN A 178 11.42 -5.59 -2.19
N TRP A 179 12.48 -5.99 -2.90
CA TRP A 179 13.42 -7.01 -2.44
C TRP A 179 14.23 -6.56 -1.22
N LEU A 180 14.47 -5.25 -1.04
CA LEU A 180 15.13 -4.68 0.11
C LEU A 180 14.21 -4.54 1.34
N CYS A 181 12.90 -4.36 1.15
CA CYS A 181 11.93 -4.18 2.24
C CYS A 181 12.06 -5.19 3.40
N PRO A 182 12.10 -6.52 3.17
CA PRO A 182 12.20 -7.47 4.26
C PRO A 182 13.56 -7.50 4.96
N LYS A 183 14.56 -6.83 4.41
CA LYS A 183 15.92 -6.74 4.95
C LYS A 183 16.12 -5.50 5.81
N ALA A 184 15.22 -4.54 5.74
CA ALA A 184 15.28 -3.29 6.45
C ALA A 184 14.91 -3.45 7.93
N SER A 185 15.65 -2.76 8.79
CA SER A 185 15.40 -2.64 10.22
C SER A 185 15.66 -1.21 10.67
N SER A 186 14.79 -0.63 11.49
CA SER A 186 15.02 0.67 12.10
C SER A 186 15.92 0.57 13.35
N SER A 187 16.40 1.70 13.82
CA SER A 187 17.12 1.79 15.10
C SER A 187 16.27 1.43 16.31
N THR A 188 14.95 1.52 16.17
CA THR A 188 13.96 1.18 17.20
C THR A 188 13.43 -0.26 17.08
N ASN A 189 14.11 -1.13 16.34
CA ASN A 189 13.71 -2.52 16.08
C ASN A 189 12.33 -2.65 15.40
N HIS A 190 11.96 -1.69 14.55
CA HIS A 190 10.79 -1.83 13.69
C HIS A 190 11.12 -2.64 12.45
N PHE A 191 10.18 -3.46 12.01
CA PHE A 191 10.32 -4.39 10.89
C PHE A 191 9.11 -4.31 9.96
N GLY A 192 9.16 -5.07 8.85
CA GLY A 192 8.05 -5.10 7.91
C GLY A 192 7.94 -3.81 7.11
N TYR A 193 9.04 -3.36 6.52
CA TYR A 193 9.01 -2.20 5.65
C TYR A 193 8.17 -2.47 4.41
N LEU A 194 7.38 -1.46 4.04
CA LEU A 194 6.53 -1.45 2.84
C LEU A 194 6.99 -0.31 1.93
N PHE A 195 6.88 -0.55 0.63
CA PHE A 195 7.12 0.47 -0.39
C PHE A 195 5.86 0.64 -1.22
N TYR A 196 5.28 1.83 -1.15
CA TYR A 196 4.00 2.14 -1.79
C TYR A 196 3.93 3.62 -2.17
N GLU A 197 3.04 3.93 -3.11
CA GLU A 197 2.76 5.28 -3.55
C GLU A 197 1.39 5.74 -3.05
N THR A 198 1.32 7.01 -2.66
CA THR A 198 0.09 7.72 -2.31
C THR A 198 0.02 9.04 -3.09
N TYR A 199 -1.08 9.73 -3.02
CA TYR A 199 -1.20 11.10 -3.58
C TYR A 199 -0.08 12.04 -3.13
N ASP A 200 0.44 11.88 -1.90
CA ASP A 200 1.49 12.73 -1.35
C ASP A 200 2.90 12.34 -1.84
N GLY A 201 3.06 11.17 -2.44
CA GLY A 201 4.32 10.66 -2.97
C GLY A 201 4.64 9.23 -2.55
N TYR A 202 5.90 8.85 -2.73
CA TYR A 202 6.41 7.53 -2.40
C TYR A 202 6.71 7.38 -0.91
N ASN A 203 6.34 6.25 -0.35
CA ASN A 203 6.56 5.92 1.05
C ASN A 203 7.38 4.64 1.17
N PHE A 204 8.42 4.68 2.01
CA PHE A 204 9.17 3.52 2.46
C PHE A 204 9.16 3.55 3.99
N ARG A 205 8.22 2.83 4.60
CA ARG A 205 7.96 2.89 6.04
C ARG A 205 7.73 1.52 6.62
N SER A 206 8.08 1.34 7.90
CA SER A 206 7.78 0.13 8.65
C SER A 206 6.32 0.09 9.08
N ILE A 207 5.74 -1.12 9.16
CA ILE A 207 4.38 -1.34 9.67
C ILE A 207 4.23 -0.78 11.09
N ASP A 208 5.26 -0.92 11.92
CA ASP A 208 5.23 -0.44 13.30
C ASP A 208 5.12 1.09 13.37
N THR A 209 5.86 1.80 12.51
CA THR A 209 5.74 3.27 12.41
C THR A 209 4.36 3.68 11.89
N LEU A 210 3.82 2.95 10.92
CA LEU A 210 2.49 3.24 10.39
C LEU A 210 1.39 3.08 11.45
N LEU A 211 1.45 2.02 12.28
CA LEU A 211 0.46 1.77 13.32
C LEU A 211 0.59 2.69 14.56
N LYS A 212 1.75 3.29 14.77
CA LYS A 212 1.99 4.23 15.89
C LYS A 212 1.51 5.66 15.59
N GLN A 213 1.07 5.93 14.36
CA GLN A 213 0.54 7.25 14.01
C GLN A 213 -0.77 7.53 14.77
N PRO A 214 -1.03 8.78 15.15
CA PRO A 214 -2.33 9.16 15.67
C PRO A 214 -3.40 9.01 14.58
N PRO A 215 -4.63 8.63 14.94
CA PRO A 215 -5.72 8.55 13.98
C PRO A 215 -6.03 9.93 13.39
N VAL A 216 -6.19 9.98 12.07
CA VAL A 216 -6.49 11.24 11.35
C VAL A 216 -7.97 11.59 11.39
N LYS A 217 -8.84 10.59 11.55
CA LYS A 217 -10.28 10.77 11.57
C LYS A 217 -10.98 9.62 12.28
N THR A 218 -12.13 9.91 12.91
CA THR A 218 -13.02 8.90 13.49
C THR A 218 -14.24 8.72 12.61
N PHE A 219 -14.57 7.48 12.31
CA PHE A 219 -15.79 7.11 11.58
C PHE A 219 -16.70 6.29 12.48
N SER A 220 -17.99 6.66 12.55
CA SER A 220 -18.98 6.00 13.37
C SER A 220 -20.17 5.48 12.56
N LYS A 221 -20.73 4.36 13.00
CA LYS A 221 -21.98 3.89 12.43
C LYS A 221 -23.14 4.41 13.26
N THR A 222 -23.80 5.46 12.74
CA THR A 222 -24.98 6.05 13.36
C THR A 222 -26.21 5.80 12.50
N GLU A 223 -27.35 5.51 13.15
CA GLU A 223 -28.65 5.34 12.46
C GLU A 223 -29.33 6.67 12.17
N ILE A 224 -28.85 7.77 12.72
CA ILE A 224 -29.46 9.09 12.59
C ILE A 224 -29.20 9.65 11.20
N ALA A 225 -30.25 9.83 10.42
CA ALA A 225 -30.19 10.47 9.11
C ALA A 225 -29.85 11.97 9.28
N GLY A 226 -28.81 12.42 8.57
CA GLY A 226 -28.39 13.82 8.58
C GLY A 226 -27.14 14.10 9.42
N ALA A 227 -26.54 13.07 10.00
CA ALA A 227 -25.28 13.21 10.68
C ALA A 227 -24.10 13.19 9.68
N ASP A 228 -23.21 14.03 9.97
CA ASP A 228 -21.79 14.16 9.76
C ASP A 228 -21.11 13.29 8.67
N ASP A 229 -20.10 13.89 8.09
CA ASP A 229 -19.13 13.33 7.13
C ASP A 229 -18.34 12.10 7.66
N SER A 230 -18.49 11.81 8.93
CA SER A 230 -17.85 10.70 9.63
C SER A 230 -18.73 9.44 9.68
N ARG A 231 -19.84 9.42 8.94
CA ARG A 231 -20.77 8.28 8.95
C ARG A 231 -20.27 7.11 8.09
N ILE A 232 -20.31 5.91 8.64
CA ILE A 232 -20.12 4.66 7.88
C ILE A 232 -21.42 4.32 7.15
N LEU A 233 -21.36 4.27 5.81
CA LEU A 233 -22.49 3.95 4.93
C LEU A 233 -22.70 2.44 4.86
N ASN A 234 -21.63 1.67 4.80
CA ASN A 234 -21.64 0.21 4.76
C ASN A 234 -20.41 -0.34 5.47
N GLU A 235 -20.54 -1.51 6.06
CA GLU A 235 -19.45 -2.24 6.69
C GLU A 235 -19.49 -3.71 6.31
N GLN A 236 -18.32 -4.28 6.08
CA GLN A 236 -18.14 -5.71 5.89
C GLN A 236 -16.93 -6.16 6.69
N PHE A 237 -17.17 -6.94 7.70
CA PHE A 237 -16.10 -7.53 8.49
C PHE A 237 -15.62 -8.83 7.85
N ASN A 238 -14.35 -8.86 7.50
CA ASN A 238 -13.67 -10.05 7.00
C ASN A 238 -12.71 -10.52 8.08
N SER A 239 -13.21 -11.29 9.04
CA SER A 239 -12.35 -11.89 10.02
C SER A 239 -11.60 -13.05 9.39
N SER A 240 -10.33 -12.91 9.20
CA SER A 240 -9.44 -14.00 8.82
C SER A 240 -8.75 -14.62 10.05
N ASN A 241 -9.45 -14.73 11.16
CA ASN A 241 -8.94 -15.38 12.36
C ASN A 241 -8.85 -16.91 12.18
N ASP A 242 -8.30 -17.34 11.05
CA ASP A 242 -7.96 -18.74 10.82
C ASP A 242 -6.63 -19.06 11.51
N ILE A 243 -6.72 -19.49 12.76
CA ILE A 243 -5.57 -19.92 13.55
C ILE A 243 -4.79 -21.02 12.82
N GLY A 244 -5.46 -21.93 12.13
CA GLY A 244 -4.83 -23.01 11.36
C GLY A 244 -3.98 -22.44 10.21
N MET A 245 -4.52 -21.50 9.47
CA MET A 245 -3.78 -20.81 8.41
C MET A 245 -2.61 -20.00 8.96
N ALA A 246 -2.83 -19.25 10.05
CA ALA A 246 -1.80 -18.45 10.70
C ALA A 246 -0.63 -19.30 11.22
N LEU A 247 -0.91 -20.46 11.79
CA LEU A 247 0.11 -21.44 12.20
C LEU A 247 0.85 -21.99 10.97
N ARG A 248 0.17 -22.42 9.92
CA ARG A 248 0.80 -22.90 8.69
C ARG A 248 1.73 -21.86 8.05
N MET A 249 1.38 -20.59 8.15
CA MET A 249 2.22 -19.49 7.68
C MET A 249 3.37 -19.16 8.62
N GLY A 250 3.44 -19.74 9.82
CA GLY A 250 4.47 -19.43 10.80
C GLY A 250 4.38 -18.01 11.35
N MET A 251 3.17 -17.50 11.46
CA MET A 251 2.90 -16.12 11.87
C MET A 251 3.27 -15.88 13.35
N TYR A 252 3.05 -16.88 14.21
CA TYR A 252 3.31 -16.78 15.65
C TYR A 252 4.71 -17.25 16.02
N ALA A 253 5.16 -18.36 15.43
CA ALA A 253 6.51 -18.86 15.58
C ALA A 253 6.97 -19.57 14.31
N ASN A 254 8.20 -19.32 13.92
CA ASN A 254 8.83 -19.99 12.77
C ASN A 254 10.30 -20.23 13.00
N ASN A 255 10.86 -21.15 12.24
CA ASN A 255 12.28 -21.45 12.24
C ASN A 255 12.84 -21.23 10.83
N THR A 256 13.92 -20.47 10.70
CA THR A 256 14.57 -20.23 9.42
C THR A 256 15.99 -20.78 9.45
N GLY A 257 16.23 -21.82 8.64
CA GLY A 257 17.57 -22.22 8.27
C GLY A 257 18.15 -21.23 7.26
N TYR A 258 19.40 -20.88 7.40
CA TYR A 258 20.10 -20.06 6.42
C TYR A 258 21.47 -20.66 6.07
N PHE A 259 21.88 -20.42 4.83
CA PHE A 259 23.18 -20.77 4.32
C PHE A 259 23.85 -19.52 3.75
N ASP A 260 25.02 -19.18 4.29
CA ASP A 260 25.86 -18.11 3.74
C ASP A 260 26.80 -18.72 2.70
N ILE A 261 26.55 -18.39 1.42
CA ILE A 261 27.33 -18.90 0.29
C ILE A 261 28.81 -18.56 0.41
N ARG A 262 29.14 -17.41 0.99
CA ARG A 262 30.48 -16.90 1.04
C ARG A 262 31.35 -17.62 2.05
N THR A 263 30.80 -17.87 3.23
CA THR A 263 31.53 -18.52 4.34
C THR A 263 31.33 -20.02 4.38
N GLY A 264 30.33 -20.53 3.60
CA GLY A 264 29.93 -21.93 3.68
C GLY A 264 29.27 -22.29 5.00
N THR A 265 28.87 -21.32 5.80
CA THR A 265 28.26 -21.55 7.11
C THR A 265 26.76 -21.75 7.01
N PHE A 266 26.28 -22.66 7.84
CA PHE A 266 24.87 -22.97 7.98
C PHE A 266 24.41 -22.63 9.40
N GLY A 267 23.23 -22.03 9.54
CA GLY A 267 22.67 -21.68 10.84
C GLY A 267 21.15 -21.71 10.85
N TYR A 268 20.60 -21.56 12.05
CA TYR A 268 19.15 -21.50 12.27
C TYR A 268 18.80 -20.29 13.14
N GLU A 269 17.70 -19.62 12.79
CA GLU A 269 17.10 -18.57 13.61
C GLU A 269 15.66 -18.94 13.91
N THR A 270 15.31 -18.91 15.18
CA THR A 270 13.95 -19.11 15.66
C THR A 270 13.32 -17.76 15.95
N PHE A 271 12.11 -17.56 15.48
CA PHE A 271 11.29 -16.39 15.74
C PHE A 271 10.06 -16.82 16.53
N THR A 272 9.70 -16.00 17.51
CA THR A 272 8.42 -16.06 18.21
C THR A 272 7.76 -14.67 18.19
N VAL A 273 6.43 -14.64 18.24
CA VAL A 273 5.70 -13.36 18.24
C VAL A 273 6.07 -12.44 19.41
N THR A 274 6.57 -13.00 20.49
CA THR A 274 7.10 -12.26 21.65
C THR A 274 8.38 -11.49 21.36
N ASP A 275 9.06 -11.79 20.24
CA ASP A 275 10.24 -11.04 19.78
C ASP A 275 9.88 -9.70 19.11
N LEU A 276 8.59 -9.45 18.89
CA LEU A 276 8.05 -8.19 18.38
C LEU A 276 7.55 -7.34 19.54
N ASP A 277 7.79 -6.03 19.44
CA ASP A 277 7.24 -5.04 20.37
C ASP A 277 5.77 -4.72 20.01
N LEU A 278 4.88 -5.67 20.28
CA LEU A 278 3.45 -5.50 20.06
C LEU A 278 2.77 -5.05 21.36
N LYS A 279 1.88 -4.06 21.26
CA LYS A 279 1.08 -3.61 22.42
C LYS A 279 0.31 -4.77 23.07
N ARG A 280 -0.17 -5.71 22.26
CA ARG A 280 -0.91 -6.91 22.71
C ARG A 280 -0.56 -8.09 21.81
N PRO A 281 0.46 -8.87 22.16
CA PRO A 281 0.79 -10.05 21.36
C PRO A 281 -0.37 -11.05 21.42
N PRO A 282 -0.73 -11.67 20.29
CA PRO A 282 -1.77 -12.68 20.26
C PRO A 282 -1.37 -13.88 21.14
N LYS A 283 -2.27 -14.27 22.05
CA LYS A 283 -2.10 -15.46 22.87
C LYS A 283 -2.96 -16.58 22.29
N LEU A 284 -2.33 -17.70 21.96
CA LEU A 284 -3.02 -18.90 21.53
C LEU A 284 -3.21 -19.88 22.71
N PRO A 285 -4.34 -20.57 22.77
CA PRO A 285 -4.56 -21.57 23.81
C PRO A 285 -3.55 -22.72 23.69
N GLY A 286 -3.13 -23.27 24.85
CA GLY A 286 -2.26 -24.45 24.90
C GLY A 286 -0.83 -24.26 24.37
N GLY A 287 -0.32 -23.02 24.34
CA GLY A 287 1.05 -22.76 23.89
C GLY A 287 1.31 -22.97 22.39
N LEU A 288 0.27 -23.11 21.58
CA LEU A 288 0.38 -23.38 20.14
C LEU A 288 1.19 -22.31 19.37
N GLY A 289 1.25 -21.09 19.89
CA GLY A 289 2.03 -20.00 19.29
C GLY A 289 3.50 -19.96 19.69
N GLU A 290 3.95 -20.81 20.60
CA GLU A 290 5.32 -20.79 21.14
C GLU A 290 6.25 -21.73 20.37
N SER A 291 5.70 -22.78 19.76
CA SER A 291 6.47 -23.76 18.99
C SER A 291 6.52 -23.36 17.52
N PRO A 292 7.70 -23.41 16.88
CA PRO A 292 7.84 -23.12 15.45
C PRO A 292 6.96 -24.04 14.61
N SER A 293 5.99 -23.47 13.92
CA SER A 293 5.01 -24.18 13.07
C SER A 293 5.41 -24.22 11.61
N ARG A 294 6.40 -23.41 11.21
CA ARG A 294 6.93 -23.36 9.85
C ARG A 294 8.46 -23.35 9.84
N LEU A 295 9.01 -24.18 8.98
CA LEU A 295 10.43 -24.16 8.64
C LEU A 295 10.62 -23.46 7.30
N MET A 296 11.45 -22.44 7.25
CA MET A 296 11.88 -21.74 6.05
C MET A 296 13.38 -21.96 5.83
N PHE A 297 13.80 -21.89 4.59
CA PHE A 297 15.22 -21.94 4.23
C PHE A 297 15.59 -20.77 3.34
N ARG A 298 16.72 -20.12 3.62
CA ARG A 298 17.21 -18.96 2.89
C ARG A 298 18.68 -19.09 2.56
N ILE A 299 19.02 -18.73 1.34
CA ILE A 299 20.39 -18.54 0.91
C ILE A 299 20.70 -17.05 1.10
N LEU A 300 21.74 -16.75 1.85
CA LEU A 300 22.18 -15.40 2.15
C LEU A 300 23.51 -15.11 1.47
N ASP A 301 23.62 -13.90 0.94
CA ASP A 301 24.85 -13.35 0.40
C ASP A 301 25.15 -12.08 1.17
N VAL A 302 25.95 -12.19 2.22
CA VAL A 302 26.28 -11.08 3.11
C VAL A 302 27.73 -10.69 2.93
N GLY A 303 27.98 -9.45 2.55
CA GLY A 303 29.30 -8.89 2.48
C GLY A 303 30.13 -9.25 1.25
N ALA A 304 29.49 -9.69 0.15
CA ALA A 304 30.17 -9.97 -1.12
C ALA A 304 30.96 -8.76 -1.69
N LEU A 305 30.67 -7.55 -1.26
CA LEU A 305 31.31 -6.31 -1.70
C LEU A 305 32.22 -5.68 -0.65
N GLN A 306 32.57 -6.39 0.41
CA GLN A 306 33.56 -5.85 1.36
C GLN A 306 34.97 -5.97 0.81
N ASP A 307 35.76 -4.90 0.93
CA ASP A 307 37.15 -4.88 0.47
C ASP A 307 38.02 -5.80 1.34
N GLY A 308 38.84 -6.61 0.66
CA GLY A 308 39.95 -7.34 1.26
C GLY A 308 39.58 -8.25 2.42
N ASP A 309 40.59 -8.89 2.91
CA ASP A 309 40.68 -9.80 4.04
C ASP A 309 39.47 -9.98 4.96
N ALA A 310 39.26 -11.22 5.33
CA ALA A 310 38.30 -11.77 6.31
C ALA A 310 37.29 -10.76 6.87
N VAL A 311 36.07 -10.78 6.36
CA VAL A 311 34.98 -9.95 6.90
C VAL A 311 34.83 -10.22 8.38
N PRO A 312 35.21 -9.29 9.27
CA PRO A 312 34.95 -9.47 10.68
C PRO A 312 33.45 -9.63 10.88
N ASN A 313 33.03 -10.69 11.58
CA ASN A 313 31.62 -10.97 11.92
C ASN A 313 30.68 -11.29 10.75
N SER A 314 31.16 -11.92 9.68
CA SER A 314 30.28 -12.34 8.56
C SER A 314 29.13 -13.25 9.03
N ASN A 315 29.40 -14.17 9.95
CA ASN A 315 28.39 -15.06 10.52
C ASN A 315 27.34 -14.29 11.30
N GLN A 316 27.73 -13.29 12.10
CA GLN A 316 26.80 -12.44 12.83
C GLN A 316 25.93 -11.62 11.86
N LYS A 317 26.50 -11.08 10.80
CA LYS A 317 25.73 -10.34 9.78
C LYS A 317 24.74 -11.23 9.04
N ALA A 318 25.09 -12.47 8.74
CA ALA A 318 24.18 -13.44 8.13
C ALA A 318 23.04 -13.80 9.08
N GLN A 319 23.36 -14.03 10.35
CA GLN A 319 22.39 -14.29 11.40
C GLN A 319 21.43 -13.10 11.58
N ASP A 320 21.94 -11.88 11.68
CA ASP A 320 21.14 -10.67 11.81
C ASP A 320 20.20 -10.48 10.62
N LEU A 321 20.67 -10.73 9.40
CA LEU A 321 19.85 -10.63 8.20
C LEU A 321 18.73 -11.69 8.19
N ALA A 322 19.03 -12.92 8.60
CA ALA A 322 18.03 -13.98 8.74
C ALA A 322 16.95 -13.56 9.76
N LYS A 323 17.37 -13.02 10.90
CA LYS A 323 16.49 -12.51 11.96
C LYS A 323 15.60 -11.36 11.46
N TYR A 324 16.15 -10.38 10.75
CA TYR A 324 15.37 -9.28 10.20
C TYR A 324 14.32 -9.75 9.20
N GLN A 325 14.68 -10.67 8.31
CA GLN A 325 13.75 -11.24 7.34
C GLN A 325 12.64 -12.05 8.00
N ASN A 326 12.94 -12.79 9.09
CA ASN A 326 11.93 -13.52 9.85
C ASN A 326 10.93 -12.60 10.51
N LYS A 327 11.43 -11.57 11.21
CA LYS A 327 10.58 -10.57 11.85
C LYS A 327 9.74 -9.81 10.85
N SER A 328 10.32 -9.40 9.72
CA SER A 328 9.58 -8.73 8.64
C SER A 328 8.49 -9.62 8.05
N TYR A 329 8.79 -10.90 7.83
CA TYR A 329 7.82 -11.86 7.33
C TYR A 329 6.63 -12.04 8.30
N ALA A 330 6.93 -12.26 9.58
CA ALA A 330 5.91 -12.40 10.60
C ALA A 330 5.07 -11.12 10.75
N ARG A 331 5.73 -9.96 10.75
CA ARG A 331 5.05 -8.66 10.87
C ARG A 331 4.10 -8.39 9.70
N ASN A 332 4.52 -8.70 8.47
CA ASN A 332 3.69 -8.56 7.28
C ASN A 332 2.46 -9.49 7.31
N ASN A 333 2.54 -10.65 7.93
CA ASN A 333 1.39 -11.53 8.06
C ASN A 333 0.48 -11.11 9.23
N LEU A 334 1.05 -10.65 10.34
CA LEU A 334 0.28 -10.24 11.53
C LEU A 334 -0.65 -9.05 11.27
N ILE A 335 -0.23 -8.09 10.43
CA ILE A 335 -1.04 -6.90 10.14
C ILE A 335 -2.41 -7.25 9.53
N PHE A 336 -2.50 -8.38 8.83
CA PHE A 336 -3.75 -8.84 8.22
C PHE A 336 -4.58 -9.77 9.11
N SER A 337 -4.28 -9.82 10.43
CA SER A 337 -5.02 -10.67 11.37
C SER A 337 -6.50 -10.30 11.46
N GLN A 338 -6.81 -9.03 11.37
CA GLN A 338 -8.18 -8.55 11.26
C GLN A 338 -8.30 -7.58 10.09
N SER A 339 -9.35 -7.74 9.30
CA SER A 339 -9.68 -6.83 8.22
C SER A 339 -11.14 -6.40 8.28
N LEU A 340 -11.38 -5.14 8.01
CA LEU A 340 -12.69 -4.50 7.98
C LEU A 340 -12.79 -3.64 6.73
N ASN A 341 -13.79 -3.87 5.91
CA ASN A 341 -14.08 -2.99 4.79
C ASN A 341 -15.22 -2.05 5.18
N ILE A 342 -15.02 -0.76 4.95
CA ILE A 342 -16.05 0.25 5.18
C ILE A 342 -16.22 1.11 3.93
N VAL A 343 -17.43 1.63 3.76
CA VAL A 343 -17.77 2.64 2.77
C VAL A 343 -18.19 3.89 3.50
N VAL A 344 -17.56 5.01 3.18
CA VAL A 344 -17.80 6.32 3.81
C VAL A 344 -18.07 7.36 2.73
N PRO A 345 -18.66 8.52 3.03
CA PRO A 345 -18.72 9.65 2.11
C PRO A 345 -17.32 9.97 1.58
N CYS A 346 -17.23 10.41 0.33
CA CYS A 346 -15.93 10.65 -0.29
C CYS A 346 -15.11 11.67 0.49
N ASP A 347 -13.92 11.27 0.88
CA ASP A 347 -12.95 12.12 1.55
C ASP A 347 -11.58 12.01 0.86
N PRO A 348 -11.29 12.95 -0.05
CA PRO A 348 -10.06 12.91 -0.85
C PRO A 348 -8.79 13.25 -0.03
N THR A 349 -8.91 13.53 1.26
CA THR A 349 -7.77 13.77 2.13
C THR A 349 -7.19 12.48 2.73
N LEU A 350 -7.95 11.38 2.66
CA LEU A 350 -7.49 10.08 3.16
C LEU A 350 -6.42 9.48 2.25
N ARG A 351 -5.47 8.79 2.86
CA ARG A 351 -4.35 8.11 2.17
C ARG A 351 -4.17 6.69 2.68
N ALA A 352 -3.68 5.80 1.83
CA ALA A 352 -3.18 4.51 2.28
C ALA A 352 -2.01 4.71 3.27
N GLY A 353 -1.99 3.93 4.35
CA GLY A 353 -0.99 4.04 5.40
C GLY A 353 -1.31 5.04 6.52
N GLN A 354 -2.46 5.69 6.48
CA GLN A 354 -2.97 6.47 7.62
C GLN A 354 -3.76 5.57 8.58
N VAL A 355 -3.85 6.01 9.84
CA VAL A 355 -4.65 5.36 10.87
C VAL A 355 -5.95 6.12 11.04
N ILE A 356 -7.06 5.40 11.14
CA ILE A 356 -8.38 5.94 11.46
C ILE A 356 -9.01 5.18 12.62
N THR A 357 -9.84 5.86 13.39
CA THR A 357 -10.65 5.21 14.44
C THR A 357 -12.01 4.85 13.86
N VAL A 358 -12.45 3.62 14.12
CA VAL A 358 -13.76 3.10 13.72
C VAL A 358 -14.58 2.80 14.96
N GLU A 359 -15.79 3.34 15.04
CA GLU A 359 -16.76 3.09 16.10
C GLU A 359 -17.97 2.34 15.57
N LEU A 360 -18.15 1.12 16.05
CA LEU A 360 -19.26 0.25 15.67
C LEU A 360 -20.10 -0.11 16.90
N PRO A 361 -21.43 0.12 16.85
CA PRO A 361 -22.31 -0.23 17.96
C PRO A 361 -22.34 -1.75 18.17
N LEU A 362 -22.40 -2.18 19.42
CA LEU A 362 -22.66 -3.59 19.74
C LEU A 362 -24.05 -4.00 19.26
N PRO A 363 -24.21 -5.16 18.63
CA PRO A 363 -25.52 -5.74 18.35
C PRO A 363 -26.09 -6.28 19.66
N THR A 364 -26.86 -5.49 20.40
CA THR A 364 -27.46 -5.92 21.67
C THR A 364 -28.97 -5.84 21.63
N SER A 365 -29.62 -6.88 22.13
CA SER A 365 -31.00 -6.81 22.61
C SER A 365 -31.01 -6.10 23.97
N ASP A 366 -31.24 -4.89 23.91
CA ASP A 366 -32.05 -3.99 24.67
C ASP A 366 -31.84 -3.54 26.08
N GLN A 367 -31.22 -3.99 27.01
CA GLN A 367 -31.26 -3.28 28.30
C GLN A 367 -30.11 -3.57 29.26
N LYS A 368 -29.52 -4.72 29.16
CA LYS A 368 -28.45 -5.11 30.09
C LYS A 368 -27.13 -4.35 29.87
N ASN A 369 -26.91 -3.83 28.67
CA ASN A 369 -25.61 -3.22 28.31
C ASN A 369 -25.55 -1.69 28.46
N LYS A 370 -26.65 -1.00 28.69
CA LYS A 370 -26.60 0.40 29.14
C LYS A 370 -25.95 0.57 30.52
N GLN A 371 -25.83 -0.54 31.27
CA GLN A 371 -25.14 -0.55 32.58
C GLN A 371 -23.66 -0.99 32.49
N MET A 372 -23.21 -1.52 31.38
CA MET A 372 -21.80 -1.90 31.15
C MET A 372 -21.07 -0.84 30.31
N GLY A 373 -21.27 0.41 30.61
CA GLY A 373 -20.63 1.61 30.07
C GLY A 373 -19.66 1.37 28.94
N ASP A 374 -19.91 1.29 27.82
CA ASP A 374 -19.22 1.35 26.54
C ASP A 374 -19.80 0.32 25.54
N GLY A 375 -20.88 0.72 24.88
CA GLY A 375 -21.59 -0.10 23.92
C GLY A 375 -20.85 -0.23 22.57
N THR A 376 -19.54 -0.36 22.56
CA THR A 376 -18.74 -0.55 21.34
C THR A 376 -18.42 -2.01 21.11
N ARG A 377 -18.47 -2.45 19.86
CA ARG A 377 -18.02 -3.80 19.48
C ARG A 377 -16.52 -3.94 19.73
N ASP A 378 -16.06 -5.16 19.99
CA ASP A 378 -14.62 -5.51 19.95
C ASP A 378 -13.96 -5.15 18.61
N LEU A 379 -14.77 -4.89 17.59
CA LEU A 379 -14.35 -4.43 16.27
C LEU A 379 -14.09 -2.91 16.19
N SER A 380 -14.46 -2.15 17.22
CA SER A 380 -14.14 -0.73 17.31
C SER A 380 -12.67 -0.53 17.64
N GLY A 381 -12.13 0.62 17.31
CA GLY A 381 -10.74 1.01 17.59
C GLY A 381 -9.98 1.48 16.36
N ASP A 382 -8.67 1.57 16.51
CA ASP A 382 -7.79 2.11 15.48
C ASP A 382 -7.44 1.06 14.43
N TYR A 383 -7.53 1.47 13.18
CA TYR A 383 -7.22 0.66 12.00
C TYR A 383 -6.29 1.41 11.05
N LEU A 384 -5.38 0.69 10.44
CA LEU A 384 -4.55 1.16 9.35
C LEU A 384 -5.29 1.01 8.02
N ILE A 385 -5.31 2.06 7.20
CA ILE A 385 -5.84 2.00 5.84
C ILE A 385 -4.85 1.22 4.97
N SER A 386 -5.21 -0.01 4.61
CA SER A 386 -4.42 -0.86 3.72
C SER A 386 -4.62 -0.50 2.26
N GLU A 387 -5.86 -0.26 1.89
CA GLU A 387 -6.25 0.08 0.52
C GLU A 387 -7.40 1.09 0.57
N LEU A 388 -7.42 2.01 -0.36
CA LEU A 388 -8.52 2.93 -0.56
C LEU A 388 -8.93 3.01 -2.02
N ARG A 389 -10.21 3.27 -2.25
CA ARG A 389 -10.79 3.58 -3.54
C ARG A 389 -11.72 4.77 -3.40
N HIS A 390 -11.40 5.86 -4.09
CA HIS A 390 -12.36 6.95 -4.28
C HIS A 390 -13.15 6.68 -5.55
N GLU A 391 -14.45 6.52 -5.43
CA GLU A 391 -15.36 6.40 -6.57
C GLU A 391 -16.17 7.69 -6.69
N ILE A 392 -16.00 8.39 -7.79
CA ILE A 392 -16.54 9.71 -8.04
C ILE A 392 -17.23 9.70 -9.39
N GLY A 393 -18.55 9.85 -9.43
CA GLY A 393 -19.26 9.91 -10.70
C GLY A 393 -20.77 9.89 -10.55
N GLY A 394 -21.48 10.28 -11.59
CA GLY A 394 -22.92 10.45 -11.54
C GLY A 394 -23.32 11.48 -10.46
N ASN A 395 -24.18 11.05 -9.53
CA ASN A 395 -24.64 11.90 -8.41
C ASN A 395 -24.04 11.46 -7.06
N ARG A 396 -23.05 10.57 -7.06
CA ARG A 396 -22.51 9.97 -5.83
C ARG A 396 -20.99 10.00 -5.83
N ALA A 397 -20.44 10.32 -4.67
CA ALA A 397 -19.03 10.15 -4.41
C ALA A 397 -18.86 9.45 -3.07
N HIS A 398 -18.10 8.37 -3.06
CA HIS A 398 -17.82 7.63 -1.84
C HIS A 398 -16.36 7.10 -1.82
N THR A 399 -15.87 6.85 -0.62
CA THR A 399 -14.57 6.22 -0.40
C THR A 399 -14.79 4.83 0.19
N GLN A 400 -14.25 3.83 -0.45
CA GLN A 400 -14.15 2.48 0.08
C GLN A 400 -12.78 2.32 0.72
N LEU A 401 -12.76 1.83 1.96
CA LEU A 401 -11.54 1.62 2.74
C LEU A 401 -11.42 0.15 3.11
N SER A 402 -10.29 -0.46 2.79
CA SER A 402 -9.88 -1.74 3.35
C SER A 402 -8.95 -1.48 4.51
N LEU A 403 -9.41 -1.83 5.70
CA LEU A 403 -8.78 -1.54 6.98
C LEU A 403 -8.18 -2.80 7.57
N VAL A 404 -7.02 -2.68 8.18
CA VAL A 404 -6.32 -3.79 8.82
C VAL A 404 -5.80 -3.41 10.20
N ARG A 405 -5.70 -4.41 11.09
CA ARG A 405 -5.02 -4.26 12.37
C ARG A 405 -4.42 -5.58 12.84
N ASP A 406 -3.41 -5.50 13.67
CA ASP A 406 -2.67 -6.64 14.20
C ASP A 406 -3.17 -7.14 15.57
N THR A 407 -4.15 -6.47 16.15
CA THR A 407 -4.71 -6.79 17.49
C THR A 407 -6.12 -7.32 17.40
N PHE A 408 -6.47 -8.24 18.27
CA PHE A 408 -7.81 -8.88 18.32
C PHE A 408 -8.77 -8.20 19.29
N THR A 409 -8.33 -7.24 20.07
CA THR A 409 -9.16 -6.56 21.07
C THR A 409 -9.19 -5.07 20.83
N ALA A 410 -10.33 -4.45 21.08
CA ALA A 410 -10.45 -3.01 21.11
C ALA A 410 -9.37 -2.42 22.01
N THR A 411 -8.79 -1.31 21.60
CA THR A 411 -7.94 -0.51 22.47
C THR A 411 -8.79 0.00 23.61
N ALA A 412 -8.35 -0.25 24.84
CA ALA A 412 -8.93 0.38 26.02
C ALA A 412 -8.51 1.84 26.09
#